data_13279b061dae16c1c9ef4a381ed52c41
#
_entry.id   13279b061dae16c1c9ef4a381ed52c41
#
_cell.length_a   1.000
_cell.length_b   1.000
_cell.length_c   1.000
_cell.angle_alpha   90.00
_cell.angle_beta   90.00
_cell.angle_gamma   90.00
#
_symmetry.space_group_name_H-M   'P 1'
#
loop_
_entity.id
_entity.type
_entity.pdbx_description
1 polymer ?
#
loop_
_entity_poly.entity_id
_entity_poly.type
_entity_poly.pdbx_seq_one_letter_code
_entity_poly.pdbx_strand_id
1 'polypeptide(L)'
;MEWNEVMQSIQAGLTGDRKKDISYLQAQKEKFRDTEFETQVERMADRLIFDLLPEDASVEMPDAPVEKNPVKFPALEAAGPDEDEDFDDAEDAVNYADYHYLQGNYEKARIIILKAIQKTAKEFPAKTGNGIVNVSFNFPMEELIYRHLIAAKDREILRSEVPWSEMYLIYGSALAGLKQYDAARTALKTAVQWNPVNPKIILEYAETFRAQGRMAKYRDVVLQAMQRAWTGEDLGHCYRCLARYYLSLSQIREAVGCCELALQYDENSRETKDLLAEIQEKNGKIPAPDFDEMKELAQKSGFPLGPDKRVVGLAMTYADHFLHEEPNPEMANYFLGIVYDLTGSEEIGKMMAEQGERAKAAKDFDAKG
;
A
#
# COMPACT_ATOMS: atom_id res chain seq x y z
N MET A 1 20.83 33.71 12.37
CA MET A 1 21.25 32.88 11.22
C MET A 1 20.04 32.79 10.32
N GLU A 2 20.18 33.07 9.04
CA GLU A 2 19.06 32.96 8.10
C GLU A 2 18.92 31.52 7.62
N TRP A 3 17.71 31.09 7.28
CA TRP A 3 17.45 29.70 6.79
C TRP A 3 18.37 29.30 5.64
N ASN A 4 18.59 30.19 4.67
CA ASN A 4 19.50 29.96 3.55
C ASN A 4 20.94 29.64 3.95
N GLU A 5 21.45 30.26 5.02
CA GLU A 5 22.79 29.95 5.54
C GLU A 5 22.85 28.58 6.19
N VAL A 6 21.79 28.18 6.93
CA VAL A 6 21.66 26.85 7.52
C VAL A 6 21.64 25.79 6.43
N MET A 7 20.79 25.97 5.42
CA MET A 7 20.64 25.04 4.30
C MET A 7 21.97 24.86 3.54
N GLN A 8 22.67 25.97 3.18
CA GLN A 8 23.97 25.91 2.51
C GLN A 8 25.03 25.22 3.36
N SER A 9 25.04 25.46 4.67
CA SER A 9 25.98 24.83 5.59
C SER A 9 25.78 23.31 5.67
N ILE A 10 24.52 22.85 5.68
CA ILE A 10 24.22 21.42 5.71
C ILE A 10 24.59 20.77 4.38
N GLN A 11 24.25 21.38 3.24
CA GLN A 11 24.60 20.87 1.92
C GLN A 11 26.13 20.81 1.70
N ALA A 12 26.87 21.80 2.18
CA ALA A 12 28.33 21.81 2.08
C ALA A 12 29.03 20.72 2.90
N GLY A 13 28.35 20.15 3.89
CA GLY A 13 28.87 19.04 4.70
C GLY A 13 28.68 17.65 4.07
N LEU A 14 27.97 17.55 2.94
CA LEU A 14 27.81 16.28 2.22
C LEU A 14 29.08 15.92 1.46
N THR A 15 29.46 14.66 1.56
CA THR A 15 30.73 14.13 1.03
C THR A 15 30.59 13.34 -0.26
N GLY A 16 29.37 12.97 -0.64
CA GLY A 16 29.06 12.02 -1.71
C GLY A 16 29.21 10.55 -1.29
N ASP A 17 29.68 10.29 -0.06
CA ASP A 17 29.67 8.95 0.55
C ASP A 17 28.35 8.74 1.27
N ARG A 18 27.51 7.91 0.72
CA ARG A 18 26.16 7.66 1.15
C ARG A 18 26.01 7.36 2.65
N LYS A 19 26.80 6.44 3.21
CA LYS A 19 26.69 6.07 4.62
C LYS A 19 27.10 7.22 5.54
N LYS A 20 28.13 7.96 5.15
CA LYS A 20 28.60 9.13 5.90
C LYS A 20 27.58 10.25 5.81
N ASP A 21 27.00 10.47 4.63
CA ASP A 21 26.04 11.54 4.41
C ASP A 21 24.71 11.30 5.15
N ILE A 22 24.22 10.05 5.18
CA ILE A 22 23.04 9.69 6.00
C ILE A 22 23.34 9.96 7.49
N SER A 23 24.48 9.49 8.00
CA SER A 23 24.86 9.70 9.39
C SER A 23 25.06 11.18 9.72
N TYR A 24 25.61 11.95 8.80
CA TYR A 24 25.78 13.40 8.91
C TYR A 24 24.41 14.13 8.97
N LEU A 25 23.49 13.79 8.06
CA LEU A 25 22.16 14.39 8.04
C LEU A 25 21.35 14.06 9.30
N GLN A 26 21.44 12.85 9.80
CA GLN A 26 20.85 12.47 11.10
C GLN A 26 21.43 13.29 12.26
N ALA A 27 22.74 13.51 12.26
CA ALA A 27 23.39 14.37 13.26
C ALA A 27 22.97 15.85 13.15
N GLN A 28 22.68 16.34 11.93
CA GLN A 28 22.15 17.70 11.77
C GLN A 28 20.72 17.82 12.31
N LYS A 29 19.85 16.84 12.12
CA LYS A 29 18.52 16.82 12.74
C LYS A 29 18.61 16.95 14.26
N GLU A 30 19.50 16.19 14.89
CA GLU A 30 19.70 16.24 16.34
C GLU A 30 20.31 17.59 16.79
N LYS A 31 21.24 18.16 16.02
CA LYS A 31 21.88 19.44 16.31
C LYS A 31 20.90 20.62 16.30
N PHE A 32 19.90 20.58 15.43
CA PHE A 32 18.92 21.65 15.29
C PHE A 32 17.61 21.37 16.06
N ARG A 33 17.54 20.30 16.84
CA ARG A 33 16.43 20.01 17.74
C ARG A 33 16.22 21.16 18.73
N ASP A 34 14.97 21.49 19.00
CA ASP A 34 14.55 22.61 19.86
C ASP A 34 15.01 24.01 19.38
N THR A 35 15.37 24.16 18.09
CA THR A 35 15.67 25.45 17.47
C THR A 35 14.54 25.92 16.55
N GLU A 36 14.54 27.19 16.19
CA GLU A 36 13.60 27.77 15.21
C GLU A 36 13.68 27.12 13.81
N PHE A 37 14.75 26.37 13.52
CA PHE A 37 14.98 25.69 12.24
C PHE A 37 14.73 24.18 12.30
N GLU A 38 14.32 23.62 13.43
CA GLU A 38 14.13 22.17 13.63
C GLU A 38 13.31 21.55 12.51
N THR A 39 12.10 22.03 12.28
CA THR A 39 11.18 21.51 11.27
C THR A 39 11.75 21.60 9.85
N GLN A 40 12.43 22.68 9.51
CA GLN A 40 12.99 22.90 8.18
C GLN A 40 14.22 22.01 7.94
N VAL A 41 15.09 21.86 8.96
CA VAL A 41 16.25 20.96 8.91
C VAL A 41 15.79 19.51 8.81
N GLU A 42 14.78 19.11 9.58
CA GLU A 42 14.23 17.77 9.55
C GLU A 42 13.71 17.43 8.17
N ARG A 43 12.87 18.28 7.57
CA ARG A 43 12.34 18.10 6.20
C ARG A 43 13.44 18.00 5.16
N MET A 44 14.42 18.91 5.20
CA MET A 44 15.53 18.91 4.26
C MET A 44 16.41 17.65 4.41
N ALA A 45 16.73 17.29 5.65
CA ALA A 45 17.55 16.11 5.92
C ALA A 45 16.83 14.81 5.49
N ASP A 46 15.53 14.68 5.75
CA ASP A 46 14.75 13.52 5.34
C ASP A 46 14.65 13.40 3.83
N ARG A 47 14.49 14.53 3.10
CA ARG A 47 14.54 14.54 1.63
C ARG A 47 15.91 14.09 1.11
N LEU A 48 17.00 14.65 1.66
CA LEU A 48 18.36 14.27 1.22
C LEU A 48 18.71 12.82 1.62
N ILE A 49 18.27 12.34 2.79
CA ILE A 49 18.42 10.95 3.19
C ILE A 49 17.64 10.03 2.23
N PHE A 50 16.43 10.44 1.83
CA PHE A 50 15.63 9.71 0.85
C PHE A 50 16.37 9.55 -0.48
N ASP A 51 16.98 10.63 -1.01
CA ASP A 51 17.77 10.61 -2.25
C ASP A 51 19.04 9.74 -2.12
N LEU A 52 19.53 9.57 -0.89
CA LEU A 52 20.70 8.75 -0.56
C LEU A 52 20.35 7.29 -0.22
N LEU A 53 19.07 6.91 -0.08
CA LEU A 53 18.71 5.52 0.20
C LEU A 53 19.07 4.61 -0.98
N PRO A 54 19.51 3.33 -0.74
CA PRO A 54 19.88 2.42 -1.81
C PRO A 54 18.72 2.23 -2.77
N GLU A 55 19.05 2.31 -4.04
CA GLU A 55 18.20 1.80 -5.11
C GLU A 55 17.93 0.29 -4.90
N ASP A 56 18.79 -0.40 -4.14
CA ASP A 56 18.78 -1.84 -3.85
C ASP A 56 18.07 -2.24 -2.56
N ALA A 57 17.33 -1.37 -1.92
CA ALA A 57 16.38 -1.80 -0.87
C ALA A 57 15.15 -2.52 -1.48
N SER A 58 15.26 -2.97 -2.73
CA SER A 58 14.36 -3.96 -3.30
C SER A 58 14.57 -5.28 -2.56
N VAL A 59 13.74 -5.53 -1.54
CA VAL A 59 13.43 -6.92 -1.21
C VAL A 59 12.99 -7.54 -2.54
N GLU A 60 13.70 -8.56 -3.00
CA GLU A 60 13.35 -9.30 -4.20
C GLU A 60 11.87 -9.67 -4.13
N MET A 61 11.03 -8.79 -4.67
CA MET A 61 9.76 -9.26 -5.19
C MET A 61 10.16 -10.33 -6.19
N PRO A 62 9.51 -11.49 -6.19
CA PRO A 62 9.67 -12.37 -7.30
C PRO A 62 9.50 -11.49 -8.53
N ASP A 63 10.55 -11.38 -9.35
CA ASP A 63 10.54 -10.62 -10.59
C ASP A 63 9.14 -10.76 -11.16
N ALA A 64 8.49 -9.63 -11.49
CA ALA A 64 7.23 -9.73 -12.23
C ALA A 64 7.60 -10.63 -13.40
N PRO A 65 7.22 -11.93 -13.39
CA PRO A 65 7.74 -12.82 -14.38
C PRO A 65 7.27 -12.26 -15.71
N VAL A 66 8.22 -11.87 -16.54
CA VAL A 66 8.00 -11.71 -17.97
C VAL A 66 7.79 -13.12 -18.49
N GLU A 67 6.71 -13.76 -18.03
CA GLU A 67 6.30 -15.00 -18.60
C GLU A 67 5.73 -14.71 -19.97
N LYS A 68 6.44 -15.21 -20.96
CA LYS A 68 6.09 -15.17 -22.38
C LYS A 68 4.79 -15.93 -22.71
N ASN A 69 4.04 -16.37 -21.71
CA ASN A 69 2.81 -17.12 -21.92
C ASN A 69 1.61 -16.31 -21.39
N PRO A 70 0.62 -16.03 -22.24
CA PRO A 70 -0.67 -15.54 -21.76
C PRO A 70 -1.21 -16.54 -20.72
N VAL A 71 -1.73 -16.00 -19.61
CA VAL A 71 -2.38 -16.81 -18.58
C VAL A 71 -3.41 -17.72 -19.27
N LYS A 72 -3.20 -19.03 -19.23
CA LYS A 72 -4.21 -19.97 -19.74
C LYS A 72 -5.38 -19.96 -18.75
N PHE A 73 -6.44 -19.27 -19.16
CA PHE A 73 -7.68 -19.30 -18.41
C PHE A 73 -8.25 -20.72 -18.42
N PRO A 74 -8.77 -21.25 -17.30
CA PRO A 74 -9.56 -22.46 -17.33
C PRO A 74 -10.70 -22.28 -18.31
N ALA A 75 -10.97 -23.30 -19.12
CA ALA A 75 -12.12 -23.29 -20.01
C ALA A 75 -13.39 -23.03 -19.17
N LEU A 76 -14.18 -22.04 -19.55
CA LEU A 76 -15.50 -21.84 -18.96
C LEU A 76 -16.32 -23.09 -19.23
N GLU A 77 -16.68 -23.84 -18.18
CA GLU A 77 -17.81 -24.74 -18.26
C GLU A 77 -19.03 -23.87 -18.59
N ALA A 78 -19.88 -24.33 -19.50
CA ALA A 78 -20.98 -23.56 -20.04
C ALA A 78 -21.80 -22.91 -18.91
N ALA A 79 -21.86 -21.59 -18.93
CA ALA A 79 -22.70 -20.82 -18.01
C ALA A 79 -24.18 -21.23 -18.19
N GLY A 80 -24.92 -21.32 -17.09
CA GLY A 80 -26.36 -21.60 -17.12
C GLY A 80 -27.15 -20.46 -17.80
N PRO A 81 -28.44 -20.70 -18.13
CA PRO A 81 -29.24 -19.86 -19.01
C PRO A 81 -29.60 -18.46 -18.46
N ASP A 82 -29.30 -18.14 -17.20
CA ASP A 82 -29.70 -16.87 -16.55
C ASP A 82 -28.57 -15.80 -16.53
N GLU A 83 -27.51 -15.92 -17.37
CA GLU A 83 -26.28 -15.16 -17.21
C GLU A 83 -25.95 -14.25 -18.39
N ASP A 84 -26.97 -13.75 -19.10
CA ASP A 84 -26.80 -12.80 -20.21
C ASP A 84 -26.63 -11.33 -19.79
N GLU A 85 -26.04 -11.09 -18.61
CA GLU A 85 -25.60 -9.72 -18.27
C GLU A 85 -24.30 -9.44 -19.06
N ASP A 86 -24.43 -8.73 -20.16
CA ASP A 86 -23.30 -8.17 -20.92
C ASP A 86 -23.05 -6.76 -20.37
N PHE A 87 -21.80 -6.50 -19.94
CA PHE A 87 -21.40 -5.20 -19.44
C PHE A 87 -20.76 -4.39 -20.59
N ASP A 88 -21.13 -3.13 -20.69
CA ASP A 88 -20.59 -2.25 -21.71
C ASP A 88 -19.11 -1.98 -21.50
N ASP A 89 -18.68 -1.85 -20.24
CA ASP A 89 -17.28 -1.68 -19.89
C ASP A 89 -16.80 -2.58 -18.74
N ALA A 90 -15.47 -2.55 -18.53
CA ALA A 90 -14.81 -3.38 -17.51
C ALA A 90 -15.07 -2.88 -16.09
N GLU A 91 -15.30 -1.59 -15.89
CA GLU A 91 -15.52 -0.97 -14.57
C GLU A 91 -16.90 -1.35 -14.03
N ASP A 92 -17.94 -1.33 -14.89
CA ASP A 92 -19.27 -1.80 -14.54
C ASP A 92 -19.27 -3.27 -14.12
N ALA A 93 -18.53 -4.11 -14.87
CA ALA A 93 -18.38 -5.52 -14.53
C ALA A 93 -17.67 -5.73 -13.19
N VAL A 94 -16.64 -4.93 -12.87
CA VAL A 94 -15.93 -4.93 -11.59
C VAL A 94 -16.90 -4.59 -10.47
N ASN A 95 -17.63 -3.48 -10.58
CA ASN A 95 -18.57 -3.01 -9.56
C ASN A 95 -19.67 -4.04 -9.28
N TYR A 96 -20.22 -4.66 -10.33
CA TYR A 96 -21.27 -5.65 -10.19
C TYR A 96 -20.78 -6.98 -9.63
N ALA A 97 -19.59 -7.44 -10.03
CA ALA A 97 -18.97 -8.62 -9.47
C ALA A 97 -18.59 -8.44 -8.00
N ASP A 98 -18.07 -7.25 -7.63
CA ASP A 98 -17.75 -6.91 -6.24
C ASP A 98 -19.02 -6.91 -5.36
N TYR A 99 -20.11 -6.32 -5.85
CA TYR A 99 -21.41 -6.40 -5.17
C TYR A 99 -21.81 -7.83 -4.83
N HIS A 100 -21.72 -8.76 -5.80
CA HIS A 100 -22.03 -10.17 -5.55
C HIS A 100 -21.04 -10.86 -4.61
N TYR A 101 -19.76 -10.52 -4.72
CA TYR A 101 -18.73 -11.01 -3.81
C TYR A 101 -19.03 -10.62 -2.36
N LEU A 102 -19.38 -9.34 -2.10
CA LEU A 102 -19.73 -8.84 -0.78
C LEU A 102 -21.00 -9.47 -0.19
N GLN A 103 -21.91 -9.94 -1.04
CA GLN A 103 -23.11 -10.71 -0.63
C GLN A 103 -22.82 -12.21 -0.39
N GLY A 104 -21.54 -12.65 -0.55
CA GLY A 104 -21.17 -14.06 -0.44
C GLY A 104 -21.54 -14.90 -1.66
N ASN A 105 -22.03 -14.32 -2.75
CA ASN A 105 -22.40 -14.97 -3.99
C ASN A 105 -21.15 -15.22 -4.86
N TYR A 106 -20.15 -15.91 -4.30
CA TYR A 106 -18.81 -16.07 -4.91
C TYR A 106 -18.84 -16.69 -6.31
N GLU A 107 -19.72 -17.65 -6.56
CA GLU A 107 -19.82 -18.29 -7.89
C GLU A 107 -20.32 -17.29 -8.95
N LYS A 108 -21.34 -16.48 -8.61
CA LYS A 108 -21.84 -15.45 -9.52
C LYS A 108 -20.77 -14.38 -9.78
N ALA A 109 -20.11 -13.89 -8.73
CA ALA A 109 -19.01 -12.93 -8.85
C ALA A 109 -17.89 -13.48 -9.77
N ARG A 110 -17.49 -14.74 -9.56
CA ARG A 110 -16.48 -15.43 -10.38
C ARG A 110 -16.84 -15.46 -11.86
N ILE A 111 -18.07 -15.84 -12.18
CA ILE A 111 -18.52 -15.96 -13.57
C ILE A 111 -18.54 -14.60 -14.26
N ILE A 112 -19.14 -13.59 -13.63
CA ILE A 112 -19.23 -12.22 -14.15
C ILE A 112 -17.83 -11.69 -14.49
N ILE A 113 -16.94 -11.68 -13.49
CA ILE A 113 -15.62 -11.08 -13.69
C ILE A 113 -14.74 -11.87 -14.65
N LEU A 114 -14.88 -13.20 -14.72
CA LEU A 114 -14.13 -14.01 -15.68
C LEU A 114 -14.58 -13.74 -17.13
N LYS A 115 -15.89 -13.58 -17.38
CA LYS A 115 -16.41 -13.15 -18.70
C LYS A 115 -15.84 -11.80 -19.10
N ALA A 116 -15.85 -10.83 -18.16
CA ALA A 116 -15.30 -9.50 -18.41
C ALA A 116 -13.80 -9.56 -18.71
N ILE A 117 -13.00 -10.31 -17.93
CA ILE A 117 -11.57 -10.52 -18.19
C ILE A 117 -11.33 -11.07 -19.60
N GLN A 118 -12.11 -12.08 -20.01
CA GLN A 118 -11.96 -12.73 -21.32
C GLN A 118 -12.35 -11.81 -22.49
N LYS A 119 -13.42 -11.00 -22.34
CA LYS A 119 -13.85 -9.99 -23.32
C LYS A 119 -12.76 -8.92 -23.47
N THR A 120 -12.39 -8.30 -22.35
CA THR A 120 -11.42 -7.20 -22.30
C THR A 120 -10.03 -7.62 -22.79
N ALA A 121 -9.58 -8.85 -22.51
CA ALA A 121 -8.27 -9.33 -22.95
C ALA A 121 -8.17 -9.48 -24.48
N LYS A 122 -9.29 -9.65 -25.18
CA LYS A 122 -9.32 -9.68 -26.65
C LYS A 122 -9.29 -8.27 -27.23
N GLU A 123 -9.93 -7.31 -26.57
CA GLU A 123 -10.06 -5.93 -27.02
C GLU A 123 -8.81 -5.11 -26.68
N PHE A 124 -8.23 -5.34 -25.50
CA PHE A 124 -7.10 -4.58 -24.96
C PHE A 124 -5.94 -5.52 -24.55
N PRO A 125 -5.25 -6.15 -25.50
CA PRO A 125 -4.14 -7.03 -25.17
C PRO A 125 -2.98 -6.23 -24.54
N ALA A 126 -2.37 -6.79 -23.49
CA ALA A 126 -1.19 -6.20 -22.87
C ALA A 126 -0.05 -6.08 -23.90
N LYS A 127 0.62 -4.93 -23.93
CA LYS A 127 1.78 -4.72 -24.78
C LYS A 127 2.95 -5.55 -24.26
N THR A 128 3.63 -6.25 -25.16
CA THR A 128 4.78 -7.08 -24.84
C THR A 128 6.04 -6.51 -25.49
N GLY A 129 7.16 -6.53 -24.73
CA GLY A 129 8.46 -6.07 -25.24
C GLY A 129 9.52 -6.17 -24.15
N ASN A 130 10.80 -6.20 -24.53
CA ASN A 130 11.88 -6.14 -23.54
C ASN A 130 11.84 -4.77 -22.84
N GLY A 131 11.78 -4.81 -21.51
CA GLY A 131 11.77 -3.59 -20.70
C GLY A 131 10.38 -2.95 -20.50
N ILE A 132 9.32 -3.45 -21.15
CA ILE A 132 7.96 -2.93 -20.96
C ILE A 132 7.29 -3.60 -19.76
N VAL A 133 6.73 -2.79 -18.86
CA VAL A 133 5.92 -3.25 -17.74
C VAL A 133 4.53 -2.62 -17.85
N ASN A 134 3.50 -3.46 -17.95
CA ASN A 134 2.12 -2.99 -17.92
C ASN A 134 1.64 -2.96 -16.47
N VAL A 135 1.00 -1.85 -16.07
CA VAL A 135 0.48 -1.60 -14.73
C VAL A 135 -0.94 -1.07 -14.77
N SER A 136 -1.70 -1.35 -13.72
CA SER A 136 -3.08 -0.88 -13.56
C SER A 136 -3.21 -0.32 -12.15
N PHE A 137 -2.86 0.95 -11.99
CA PHE A 137 -2.91 1.66 -10.71
C PHE A 137 -4.28 2.32 -10.52
N ASN A 138 -4.77 2.28 -9.30
CA ASN A 138 -6.05 2.87 -8.90
C ASN A 138 -5.87 4.29 -8.33
N PHE A 139 -4.71 4.55 -7.70
CA PHE A 139 -4.42 5.79 -6.99
C PHE A 139 -3.09 6.42 -7.41
N PRO A 140 -2.98 7.77 -7.37
CA PRO A 140 -1.72 8.45 -7.69
C PRO A 140 -0.54 7.98 -6.85
N MET A 141 -0.76 7.72 -5.55
CA MET A 141 0.30 7.27 -4.65
C MET A 141 0.89 5.92 -5.05
N GLU A 142 0.10 5.01 -5.60
CA GLU A 142 0.58 3.71 -6.09
C GLU A 142 1.58 3.87 -7.23
N GLU A 143 1.29 4.76 -8.18
CA GLU A 143 2.22 5.04 -9.29
C GLU A 143 3.53 5.63 -8.77
N LEU A 144 3.46 6.52 -7.80
CA LEU A 144 4.65 7.12 -7.20
C LEU A 144 5.49 6.10 -6.43
N ILE A 145 4.87 5.27 -5.59
CA ILE A 145 5.56 4.19 -4.89
C ILE A 145 6.24 3.26 -5.91
N TYR A 146 5.53 2.88 -6.97
CA TYR A 146 6.10 2.01 -7.99
C TYR A 146 7.32 2.64 -8.67
N ARG A 147 7.18 3.87 -9.18
CA ARG A 147 8.24 4.58 -9.91
C ARG A 147 9.48 4.86 -9.07
N HIS A 148 9.29 5.23 -7.80
CA HIS A 148 10.38 5.69 -6.95
C HIS A 148 10.98 4.62 -6.06
N LEU A 149 10.21 3.58 -5.69
CA LEU A 149 10.66 2.59 -4.70
C LEU A 149 10.81 1.18 -5.28
N ILE A 150 10.21 0.88 -6.44
CA ILE A 150 10.12 -0.50 -6.97
C ILE A 150 10.71 -0.62 -8.38
N ALA A 151 10.33 0.24 -9.31
CA ALA A 151 10.69 0.09 -10.71
C ALA A 151 12.19 0.24 -10.95
N ALA A 152 12.75 -0.65 -11.79
CA ALA A 152 14.09 -0.43 -12.32
C ALA A 152 14.08 0.76 -13.30
N LYS A 153 15.15 1.57 -13.30
CA LYS A 153 15.24 2.84 -14.05
C LYS A 153 15.13 2.69 -15.57
N ASP A 154 15.41 1.51 -16.09
CA ASP A 154 15.44 1.19 -17.53
C ASP A 154 14.10 0.60 -18.03
N ARG A 155 13.06 0.58 -17.21
CA ARG A 155 11.76 0.02 -17.58
C ARG A 155 10.81 1.08 -18.12
N GLU A 156 10.19 0.78 -19.25
CA GLU A 156 9.06 1.56 -19.78
C GLU A 156 7.76 1.13 -19.07
N ILE A 157 7.18 2.04 -18.30
CA ILE A 157 5.96 1.78 -17.53
C ILE A 157 4.78 2.22 -18.37
N LEU A 158 3.93 1.27 -18.77
CA LEU A 158 2.69 1.52 -19.50
C LEU A 158 1.51 1.35 -18.54
N ARG A 159 0.85 2.46 -18.21
CA ARG A 159 -0.38 2.46 -17.44
C ARG A 159 -1.53 2.01 -18.34
N SER A 160 -2.31 1.05 -17.85
CA SER A 160 -3.56 0.61 -18.45
C SER A 160 -4.72 1.46 -17.93
N GLU A 161 -5.64 1.82 -18.80
CA GLU A 161 -6.94 2.41 -18.43
C GLU A 161 -7.93 1.33 -17.98
N VAL A 162 -7.68 0.07 -18.37
CA VAL A 162 -8.48 -1.08 -17.93
C VAL A 162 -8.10 -1.45 -16.47
N PRO A 163 -9.07 -1.68 -15.58
CA PRO A 163 -8.84 -1.99 -14.17
C PRO A 163 -8.41 -3.45 -13.95
N TRP A 164 -7.35 -3.89 -14.64
CA TRP A 164 -6.87 -5.28 -14.59
C TRP A 164 -6.59 -5.79 -13.19
N SER A 165 -5.98 -4.95 -12.35
CA SER A 165 -5.65 -5.34 -10.98
C SER A 165 -6.89 -5.66 -10.16
N GLU A 166 -7.96 -4.88 -10.31
CA GLU A 166 -9.24 -5.09 -9.62
C GLU A 166 -9.99 -6.28 -10.17
N MET A 167 -10.03 -6.44 -11.50
CA MET A 167 -10.65 -7.59 -12.15
C MET A 167 -10.05 -8.91 -11.62
N TYR A 168 -8.71 -9.01 -11.58
CA TYR A 168 -8.04 -10.20 -11.06
C TYR A 168 -8.11 -10.33 -9.55
N LEU A 169 -8.22 -9.22 -8.81
CA LEU A 169 -8.47 -9.22 -7.37
C LEU A 169 -9.81 -9.88 -7.06
N ILE A 170 -10.91 -9.40 -7.68
CA ILE A 170 -12.25 -9.95 -7.44
C ILE A 170 -12.33 -11.41 -7.90
N TYR A 171 -11.75 -11.72 -9.06
CA TYR A 171 -11.70 -13.11 -9.55
C TYR A 171 -11.00 -14.04 -8.56
N GLY A 172 -9.84 -13.63 -8.07
CA GLY A 172 -9.07 -14.41 -7.11
C GLY A 172 -9.76 -14.54 -5.75
N SER A 173 -10.34 -13.45 -5.25
CA SER A 173 -11.08 -13.43 -3.98
C SER A 173 -12.35 -14.30 -4.05
N ALA A 174 -13.07 -14.28 -5.18
CA ALA A 174 -14.22 -15.17 -5.40
C ALA A 174 -13.80 -16.65 -5.42
N LEU A 175 -12.69 -16.98 -6.08
CA LEU A 175 -12.12 -18.34 -6.05
C LEU A 175 -11.71 -18.76 -4.63
N ALA A 176 -11.16 -17.85 -3.83
CA ALA A 176 -10.80 -18.11 -2.43
C ALA A 176 -12.05 -18.37 -1.58
N GLY A 177 -13.14 -17.61 -1.78
CA GLY A 177 -14.44 -17.83 -1.16
C GLY A 177 -15.03 -19.21 -1.51
N LEU A 178 -14.78 -19.70 -2.72
CA LEU A 178 -15.12 -21.05 -3.17
C LEU A 178 -14.13 -22.13 -2.71
N LYS A 179 -13.13 -21.75 -1.90
CA LYS A 179 -12.06 -22.63 -1.39
C LYS A 179 -11.15 -23.23 -2.48
N GLN A 180 -11.12 -22.62 -3.66
CA GLN A 180 -10.27 -23.01 -4.79
C GLN A 180 -8.90 -22.30 -4.68
N TYR A 181 -8.17 -22.55 -3.60
CA TYR A 181 -7.00 -21.75 -3.18
C TYR A 181 -5.85 -21.71 -4.18
N ASP A 182 -5.61 -22.77 -4.95
CA ASP A 182 -4.53 -22.77 -5.96
C ASP A 182 -4.87 -21.89 -7.17
N ALA A 183 -6.12 -21.94 -7.62
CA ALA A 183 -6.63 -21.06 -8.67
C ALA A 183 -6.70 -19.61 -8.18
N ALA A 184 -7.19 -19.39 -6.95
CA ALA A 184 -7.20 -18.08 -6.30
C ALA A 184 -5.79 -17.46 -6.25
N ARG A 185 -4.80 -18.25 -5.81
CA ARG A 185 -3.40 -17.79 -5.74
C ARG A 185 -2.86 -17.41 -7.12
N THR A 186 -3.19 -18.14 -8.16
CA THR A 186 -2.77 -17.82 -9.53
C THR A 186 -3.39 -16.50 -10.01
N ALA A 187 -4.68 -16.30 -9.77
CA ALA A 187 -5.39 -15.08 -10.13
C ALA A 187 -4.86 -13.86 -9.33
N LEU A 188 -4.72 -14.00 -8.00
CA LEU A 188 -4.21 -12.94 -7.14
C LEU A 188 -2.74 -12.60 -7.41
N LYS A 189 -1.92 -13.59 -7.80
CA LYS A 189 -0.57 -13.31 -8.31
C LYS A 189 -0.61 -12.43 -9.55
N THR A 190 -1.57 -12.66 -10.47
CA THR A 190 -1.77 -11.81 -11.64
C THR A 190 -2.23 -10.40 -11.25
N ALA A 191 -3.13 -10.28 -10.25
CA ALA A 191 -3.50 -8.97 -9.71
C ALA A 191 -2.29 -8.20 -9.16
N VAL A 192 -1.42 -8.87 -8.38
CA VAL A 192 -0.16 -8.28 -7.88
C VAL A 192 0.79 -7.89 -9.02
N GLN A 193 0.82 -8.63 -10.13
CA GLN A 193 1.64 -8.26 -11.30
C GLN A 193 1.14 -6.97 -11.96
N TRP A 194 -0.18 -6.76 -12.04
CA TRP A 194 -0.78 -5.54 -12.57
C TRP A 194 -0.65 -4.35 -11.61
N ASN A 195 -0.71 -4.59 -10.30
CA ASN A 195 -0.52 -3.56 -9.29
C ASN A 195 0.33 -4.10 -8.12
N PRO A 196 1.67 -4.06 -8.24
CA PRO A 196 2.57 -4.65 -7.26
C PRO A 196 2.73 -3.80 -5.98
N VAL A 197 2.05 -2.67 -5.91
CA VAL A 197 2.17 -1.71 -4.80
C VAL A 197 0.88 -1.52 -4.00
N ASN A 198 -0.21 -2.15 -4.42
CA ASN A 198 -1.47 -2.08 -3.69
C ASN A 198 -1.46 -3.07 -2.50
N PRO A 199 -1.48 -2.59 -1.24
CA PRO A 199 -1.39 -3.47 -0.08
C PRO A 199 -2.56 -4.44 0.03
N LYS A 200 -3.79 -4.01 -0.31
CA LYS A 200 -4.99 -4.86 -0.28
C LYS A 200 -4.82 -6.08 -1.19
N ILE A 201 -4.35 -5.88 -2.42
CA ILE A 201 -4.11 -6.97 -3.38
C ILE A 201 -3.03 -7.93 -2.85
N ILE A 202 -1.95 -7.39 -2.30
CA ILE A 202 -0.84 -8.18 -1.75
C ILE A 202 -1.32 -9.00 -0.54
N LEU A 203 -2.18 -8.43 0.32
CA LEU A 203 -2.71 -9.11 1.49
C LEU A 203 -3.71 -10.22 1.11
N GLU A 204 -4.57 -10.00 0.12
CA GLU A 204 -5.44 -11.05 -0.41
C GLU A 204 -4.61 -12.22 -1.00
N TYR A 205 -3.53 -11.90 -1.71
CA TYR A 205 -2.58 -12.93 -2.14
C TYR A 205 -1.94 -13.67 -0.96
N ALA A 206 -1.57 -12.96 0.12
CA ALA A 206 -1.04 -13.56 1.34
C ALA A 206 -2.04 -14.55 1.97
N GLU A 207 -3.32 -14.19 2.04
CA GLU A 207 -4.37 -15.02 2.64
C GLU A 207 -4.48 -16.41 1.97
N THR A 208 -4.13 -16.54 0.69
CA THR A 208 -4.08 -17.88 0.03
C THR A 208 -3.03 -18.80 0.64
N PHE A 209 -1.92 -18.25 1.15
CA PHE A 209 -0.91 -19.05 1.85
C PHE A 209 -1.37 -19.42 3.26
N ARG A 210 -2.03 -18.49 3.97
CA ARG A 210 -2.60 -18.75 5.30
C ARG A 210 -3.65 -19.86 5.22
N ALA A 211 -4.55 -19.82 4.25
CA ALA A 211 -5.58 -20.84 4.04
C ALA A 211 -5.01 -22.26 3.79
N GLN A 212 -3.78 -22.33 3.33
CA GLN A 212 -3.06 -23.60 3.10
C GLN A 212 -2.06 -23.95 4.22
N GLY A 213 -2.06 -23.21 5.34
CA GLY A 213 -1.13 -23.44 6.45
C GLY A 213 0.33 -23.05 6.18
N ARG A 214 0.62 -22.33 5.08
CA ARG A 214 1.97 -21.92 4.68
C ARG A 214 2.36 -20.63 5.37
N MET A 215 2.40 -20.63 6.71
CA MET A 215 2.48 -19.44 7.55
C MET A 215 3.77 -18.63 7.38
N ALA A 216 4.92 -19.27 7.11
CA ALA A 216 6.15 -18.53 6.83
C ALA A 216 6.02 -17.66 5.57
N LYS A 217 5.45 -18.21 4.49
CA LYS A 217 5.22 -17.46 3.25
C LYS A 217 4.14 -16.39 3.41
N TYR A 218 3.09 -16.69 4.17
CA TYR A 218 2.08 -15.70 4.57
C TYR A 218 2.73 -14.46 5.18
N ARG A 219 3.55 -14.66 6.22
CA ARG A 219 4.27 -13.58 6.90
C ARG A 219 5.16 -12.79 5.95
N ASP A 220 5.95 -13.45 5.10
CA ASP A 220 6.85 -12.78 4.16
C ASP A 220 6.09 -11.85 3.21
N VAL A 221 4.91 -12.28 2.71
CA VAL A 221 4.07 -11.45 1.83
C VAL A 221 3.41 -10.31 2.61
N VAL A 222 2.98 -10.54 3.85
CA VAL A 222 2.46 -9.46 4.73
C VAL A 222 3.52 -8.38 4.97
N LEU A 223 4.78 -8.75 5.22
CA LEU A 223 5.86 -7.78 5.37
C LEU A 223 6.12 -6.96 4.10
N GLN A 224 5.92 -7.56 2.93
CA GLN A 224 5.99 -6.81 1.68
C GLN A 224 4.84 -5.81 1.52
N ALA A 225 3.62 -6.15 1.95
CA ALA A 225 2.50 -5.21 1.98
C ALA A 225 2.78 -4.03 2.92
N MET A 226 3.34 -4.30 4.12
CA MET A 226 3.69 -3.25 5.09
C MET A 226 4.65 -2.19 4.52
N GLN A 227 5.61 -2.59 3.68
CA GLN A 227 6.55 -1.66 3.04
C GLN A 227 5.89 -0.75 1.99
N ARG A 228 4.65 -1.02 1.61
CA ARG A 228 3.88 -0.33 0.58
C ARG A 228 2.60 0.28 1.11
N ALA A 229 2.28 0.02 2.38
CA ALA A 229 1.11 0.60 3.04
C ALA A 229 1.23 2.12 3.05
N TRP A 230 0.25 2.79 2.47
CA TRP A 230 0.22 4.24 2.33
C TRP A 230 -1.05 4.86 2.96
N THR A 231 -1.88 4.03 3.59
CA THR A 231 -3.00 4.46 4.44
C THR A 231 -2.90 3.81 5.82
N GLY A 232 -3.53 4.40 6.82
CA GLY A 232 -3.67 3.81 8.15
C GLY A 232 -4.43 2.49 8.09
N GLU A 233 -5.49 2.40 7.29
CA GLU A 233 -6.25 1.17 7.05
C GLU A 233 -5.37 0.03 6.53
N ASP A 234 -4.53 0.30 5.51
CA ASP A 234 -3.58 -0.68 4.96
C ASP A 234 -2.63 -1.20 6.02
N LEU A 235 -2.05 -0.27 6.81
CA LEU A 235 -1.08 -0.61 7.83
C LEU A 235 -1.75 -1.37 9.00
N GLY A 236 -2.94 -0.96 9.39
CA GLY A 236 -3.77 -1.67 10.37
C GLY A 236 -4.10 -3.09 9.91
N HIS A 237 -4.46 -3.26 8.61
CA HIS A 237 -4.69 -4.58 8.04
C HIS A 237 -3.42 -5.46 8.07
N CYS A 238 -2.24 -4.91 7.76
CA CYS A 238 -0.98 -5.63 7.85
C CYS A 238 -0.72 -6.13 9.29
N TYR A 239 -0.90 -5.28 10.31
CA TYR A 239 -0.75 -5.70 11.70
C TYR A 239 -1.79 -6.75 12.11
N ARG A 240 -3.03 -6.64 11.67
CA ARG A 240 -4.03 -7.70 11.87
C ARG A 240 -3.60 -9.03 11.26
N CYS A 241 -2.98 -9.01 10.09
CA CYS A 241 -2.40 -10.20 9.47
C CYS A 241 -1.23 -10.78 10.27
N LEU A 242 -0.35 -9.94 10.84
CA LEU A 242 0.69 -10.38 11.75
C LEU A 242 0.11 -10.99 13.03
N ALA A 243 -1.00 -10.44 13.58
CA ALA A 243 -1.68 -11.04 14.72
C ALA A 243 -2.12 -12.49 14.41
N ARG A 244 -2.71 -12.73 13.23
CA ARG A 244 -3.07 -14.08 12.78
C ARG A 244 -1.85 -15.01 12.62
N TYR A 245 -0.73 -14.47 12.16
CA TYR A 245 0.53 -15.21 12.10
C TYR A 245 0.98 -15.64 13.50
N TYR A 246 1.01 -14.73 14.49
CA TYR A 246 1.42 -15.06 15.86
C TYR A 246 0.45 -16.02 16.55
N LEU A 247 -0.86 -15.91 16.28
CA LEU A 247 -1.84 -16.91 16.74
C LEU A 247 -1.52 -18.32 16.23
N SER A 248 -1.07 -18.45 14.99
CA SER A 248 -0.69 -19.76 14.42
C SER A 248 0.53 -20.37 15.13
N LEU A 249 1.34 -19.54 15.77
CA LEU A 249 2.50 -19.96 16.58
C LEU A 249 2.16 -20.12 18.07
N SER A 250 0.89 -19.97 18.46
CA SER A 250 0.44 -19.93 19.85
C SER A 250 1.09 -18.81 20.69
N GLN A 251 1.56 -17.76 20.05
CA GLN A 251 2.13 -16.56 20.66
C GLN A 251 1.02 -15.53 20.88
N ILE A 252 0.19 -15.79 21.91
CA ILE A 252 -1.07 -15.05 22.10
C ILE A 252 -0.83 -13.60 22.50
N ARG A 253 0.17 -13.34 23.35
CA ARG A 253 0.48 -11.99 23.83
C ARG A 253 0.95 -11.10 22.69
N GLU A 254 1.79 -11.62 21.81
CA GLU A 254 2.29 -10.97 20.60
C GLU A 254 1.15 -10.69 19.62
N ALA A 255 0.22 -11.63 19.49
CA ALA A 255 -0.97 -11.43 18.66
C ALA A 255 -1.85 -10.29 19.18
N VAL A 256 -2.05 -10.20 20.52
CA VAL A 256 -2.78 -9.08 21.13
C VAL A 256 -2.07 -7.75 20.85
N GLY A 257 -0.74 -7.69 21.02
CA GLY A 257 0.04 -6.48 20.70
C GLY A 257 -0.09 -6.05 19.23
N CYS A 258 -0.09 -7.00 18.28
CA CYS A 258 -0.33 -6.69 16.88
C CYS A 258 -1.78 -6.21 16.62
N CYS A 259 -2.79 -6.73 17.34
CA CYS A 259 -4.16 -6.20 17.24
C CYS A 259 -4.25 -4.76 17.76
N GLU A 260 -3.56 -4.44 18.87
CA GLU A 260 -3.54 -3.07 19.39
C GLU A 260 -2.84 -2.10 18.44
N LEU A 261 -1.70 -2.51 17.83
CA LEU A 261 -1.07 -1.72 16.78
C LEU A 261 -2.00 -1.52 15.58
N ALA A 262 -2.75 -2.56 15.19
CA ALA A 262 -3.72 -2.43 14.10
C ALA A 262 -4.80 -1.38 14.42
N LEU A 263 -5.30 -1.36 15.66
CA LEU A 263 -6.32 -0.39 16.10
C LEU A 263 -5.78 1.03 16.29
N GLN A 264 -4.46 1.22 16.45
CA GLN A 264 -3.85 2.55 16.45
C GLN A 264 -3.91 3.22 15.08
N TYR A 265 -3.86 2.43 13.99
CA TYR A 265 -3.93 2.91 12.61
C TYR A 265 -5.34 2.88 12.03
N ASP A 266 -6.16 1.92 12.44
CA ASP A 266 -7.56 1.78 12.06
C ASP A 266 -8.41 1.47 13.29
N GLU A 267 -8.72 2.53 14.06
CA GLU A 267 -9.49 2.43 15.30
C GLU A 267 -10.90 1.86 15.11
N ASN A 268 -11.45 1.97 13.90
CA ASN A 268 -12.81 1.54 13.57
C ASN A 268 -12.86 0.13 12.98
N SER A 269 -11.72 -0.52 12.75
CA SER A 269 -11.66 -1.87 12.18
C SER A 269 -12.47 -2.86 12.99
N ARG A 270 -13.59 -3.28 12.43
CA ARG A 270 -14.47 -4.30 13.02
C ARG A 270 -13.75 -5.64 13.07
N GLU A 271 -13.09 -6.00 12.00
CA GLU A 271 -12.36 -7.27 11.87
C GLU A 271 -11.25 -7.42 12.91
N THR A 272 -10.57 -6.31 13.25
CA THR A 272 -9.54 -6.32 14.30
C THR A 272 -10.15 -6.45 15.68
N LYS A 273 -11.26 -5.73 15.94
CA LYS A 273 -12.01 -5.84 17.21
C LYS A 273 -12.57 -7.25 17.41
N ASP A 274 -13.15 -7.84 16.35
CA ASP A 274 -13.70 -9.19 16.39
C ASP A 274 -12.58 -10.22 16.65
N LEU A 275 -11.41 -10.08 16.00
CA LEU A 275 -10.25 -10.93 16.23
C LEU A 275 -9.74 -10.83 17.68
N LEU A 276 -9.65 -9.62 18.22
CA LEU A 276 -9.23 -9.41 19.60
C LEU A 276 -10.23 -10.00 20.60
N ALA A 277 -11.53 -9.84 20.34
CA ALA A 277 -12.58 -10.45 21.15
C ALA A 277 -12.51 -11.98 21.13
N GLU A 278 -12.28 -12.59 19.95
CA GLU A 278 -12.09 -14.05 19.82
C GLU A 278 -10.87 -14.53 20.62
N ILE A 279 -9.77 -13.80 20.60
CA ILE A 279 -8.56 -14.12 21.37
C ILE A 279 -8.89 -14.08 22.87
N GLN A 280 -9.57 -13.05 23.34
CA GLN A 280 -9.94 -12.88 24.75
C GLN A 280 -10.95 -13.93 25.24
N GLU A 281 -11.89 -14.30 24.41
CA GLU A 281 -12.87 -15.36 24.72
C GLU A 281 -12.18 -16.72 24.93
N LYS A 282 -11.23 -17.06 24.07
CA LYS A 282 -10.52 -18.35 24.12
C LYS A 282 -9.44 -18.43 25.20
N ASN A 283 -8.76 -17.33 25.48
CA ASN A 283 -7.55 -17.33 26.32
C ASN A 283 -7.67 -16.51 27.61
N GLY A 284 -8.82 -15.87 27.83
CA GLY A 284 -8.99 -14.88 28.89
C GLY A 284 -8.37 -13.53 28.52
N LYS A 285 -8.50 -12.56 29.41
CA LYS A 285 -7.95 -11.20 29.20
C LYS A 285 -6.44 -11.21 29.36
N ILE A 286 -5.73 -11.23 28.24
CA ILE A 286 -4.26 -11.16 28.18
C ILE A 286 -3.86 -9.71 27.92
N PRO A 287 -2.98 -9.11 28.77
CA PRO A 287 -2.48 -7.76 28.49
C PRO A 287 -1.56 -7.79 27.27
N ALA A 288 -1.63 -6.74 26.45
CA ALA A 288 -0.67 -6.54 25.37
C ALA A 288 0.76 -6.39 25.93
N PRO A 289 1.77 -6.67 25.13
CA PRO A 289 3.14 -6.22 25.40
C PRO A 289 3.16 -4.69 25.50
N ASP A 290 4.00 -4.15 26.38
CA ASP A 290 4.26 -2.71 26.35
C ASP A 290 5.08 -2.29 25.11
N PHE A 291 5.33 -0.98 24.97
CA PHE A 291 6.03 -0.47 23.80
C PHE A 291 7.44 -1.02 23.64
N ASP A 292 8.20 -1.17 24.72
CA ASP A 292 9.57 -1.68 24.67
C ASP A 292 9.58 -3.17 24.31
N GLU A 293 8.68 -3.96 24.88
CA GLU A 293 8.49 -5.36 24.53
C GLU A 293 8.08 -5.53 23.06
N MET A 294 7.16 -4.66 22.54
CA MET A 294 6.79 -4.68 21.12
C MET A 294 7.95 -4.28 20.22
N LYS A 295 8.79 -3.36 20.65
CA LYS A 295 10.00 -2.95 19.93
C LYS A 295 11.02 -4.09 19.84
N GLU A 296 11.25 -4.81 20.93
CA GLU A 296 12.11 -6.01 20.95
C GLU A 296 11.55 -7.10 20.03
N LEU A 297 10.24 -7.37 20.10
CA LEU A 297 9.56 -8.33 19.24
C LEU A 297 9.71 -7.94 17.76
N ALA A 298 9.48 -6.70 17.43
CA ALA A 298 9.58 -6.17 16.07
C ALA A 298 11.01 -6.32 15.52
N GLN A 299 12.01 -5.98 16.32
CA GLN A 299 13.43 -6.16 15.94
C GLN A 299 13.78 -7.63 15.74
N LYS A 300 13.38 -8.49 16.67
CA LYS A 300 13.66 -9.94 16.60
C LYS A 300 12.95 -10.59 15.43
N SER A 301 11.73 -10.18 15.14
CA SER A 301 10.90 -10.77 14.11
C SER A 301 11.02 -10.06 12.77
N GLY A 302 11.72 -8.92 12.68
CA GLY A 302 11.98 -8.20 11.44
C GLY A 302 10.73 -7.59 10.82
N PHE A 303 9.81 -7.05 11.62
CA PHE A 303 8.71 -6.22 11.11
C PHE A 303 8.84 -4.78 11.62
N PRO A 304 8.40 -3.77 10.84
CA PRO A 304 8.48 -2.37 11.27
C PRO A 304 7.43 -2.04 12.32
N LEU A 305 7.75 -1.14 13.25
CA LEU A 305 6.78 -0.43 14.07
C LEU A 305 6.51 0.92 13.40
N GLY A 306 5.37 1.02 12.74
CA GLY A 306 4.96 2.21 12.01
C GLY A 306 5.09 2.10 10.50
N PRO A 307 4.74 3.18 9.77
CA PRO A 307 4.77 3.24 8.33
C PRO A 307 6.21 3.21 7.78
N ASP A 308 6.36 2.79 6.54
CA ASP A 308 7.64 2.92 5.84
C ASP A 308 7.98 4.39 5.63
N LYS A 309 9.11 4.82 6.17
CA LYS A 309 9.56 6.23 6.09
C LYS A 309 9.73 6.73 4.66
N ARG A 310 10.02 5.83 3.70
CA ARG A 310 10.13 6.18 2.29
C ARG A 310 8.78 6.54 1.70
N VAL A 311 7.72 5.81 2.09
CA VAL A 311 6.34 6.10 1.66
C VAL A 311 5.87 7.45 2.23
N VAL A 312 6.11 7.69 3.53
CA VAL A 312 5.79 8.97 4.17
C VAL A 312 6.58 10.12 3.53
N GLY A 313 7.89 9.94 3.33
CA GLY A 313 8.75 10.94 2.70
C GLY A 313 8.34 11.25 1.26
N LEU A 314 7.95 10.22 0.50
CA LEU A 314 7.45 10.40 -0.87
C LEU A 314 6.15 11.21 -0.89
N ALA A 315 5.18 10.87 -0.04
CA ALA A 315 3.94 11.64 0.09
C ALA A 315 4.21 13.10 0.48
N MET A 316 5.13 13.33 1.42
CA MET A 316 5.51 14.67 1.85
C MET A 316 6.17 15.47 0.73
N THR A 317 7.05 14.84 -0.08
CA THR A 317 7.70 15.48 -1.23
C THR A 317 6.67 15.96 -2.26
N TYR A 318 5.66 15.13 -2.57
CA TYR A 318 4.61 15.51 -3.52
C TYR A 318 3.60 16.51 -2.94
N ALA A 319 3.34 16.45 -1.63
CA ALA A 319 2.60 17.51 -0.95
C ALA A 319 3.28 18.86 -1.11
N ASP A 320 4.60 18.92 -0.84
CA ASP A 320 5.40 20.14 -0.98
C ASP A 320 5.42 20.66 -2.42
N HIS A 321 5.59 19.77 -3.41
CA HIS A 321 5.51 20.11 -4.83
C HIS A 321 4.19 20.82 -5.18
N PHE A 322 3.05 20.25 -4.78
CA PHE A 322 1.73 20.83 -5.06
C PHE A 322 1.38 22.04 -4.17
N LEU A 323 2.14 22.28 -3.11
CA LEU A 323 2.02 23.51 -2.31
C LEU A 323 2.76 24.67 -2.93
N HIS A 324 3.93 24.43 -3.57
CA HIS A 324 4.91 25.50 -3.86
C HIS A 324 5.37 25.55 -5.32
N GLU A 325 5.52 24.43 -6.01
CA GLU A 325 6.06 24.37 -7.38
C GLU A 325 4.95 24.39 -8.44
N GLU A 326 3.96 23.51 -8.28
CA GLU A 326 2.77 23.44 -9.13
C GLU A 326 1.50 23.53 -8.26
N PRO A 327 1.09 24.73 -7.82
CA PRO A 327 0.05 24.87 -6.82
C PRO A 327 -1.26 24.20 -7.22
N ASN A 328 -1.60 23.12 -6.51
CA ASN A 328 -2.84 22.39 -6.64
C ASN A 328 -3.35 22.00 -5.24
N PRO A 329 -4.30 22.75 -4.65
CA PRO A 329 -4.76 22.51 -3.30
C PRO A 329 -5.40 21.12 -3.09
N GLU A 330 -6.03 20.55 -4.11
CA GLU A 330 -6.65 19.22 -4.00
C GLU A 330 -5.58 18.14 -3.92
N MET A 331 -4.57 18.18 -4.80
CA MET A 331 -3.47 17.22 -4.79
C MET A 331 -2.57 17.41 -3.56
N ALA A 332 -2.30 18.66 -3.15
CA ALA A 332 -1.59 18.92 -1.91
C ALA A 332 -2.30 18.29 -0.71
N ASN A 333 -3.62 18.51 -0.61
CA ASN A 333 -4.43 17.95 0.46
C ASN A 333 -4.52 16.40 0.42
N TYR A 334 -4.53 15.82 -0.77
CA TYR A 334 -4.47 14.35 -0.94
C TYR A 334 -3.19 13.77 -0.34
N PHE A 335 -2.02 14.34 -0.67
CA PHE A 335 -0.75 13.83 -0.15
C PHE A 335 -0.53 14.18 1.33
N LEU A 336 -0.94 15.35 1.80
CA LEU A 336 -0.95 15.69 3.22
C LEU A 336 -1.85 14.72 4.01
N GLY A 337 -2.98 14.34 3.43
CA GLY A 337 -3.89 13.35 4.02
C GLY A 337 -3.21 12.01 4.27
N ILE A 338 -2.41 11.53 3.31
CA ILE A 338 -1.62 10.31 3.48
C ILE A 338 -0.62 10.45 4.64
N VAL A 339 0.11 11.57 4.69
CA VAL A 339 1.07 11.81 5.77
C VAL A 339 0.37 11.88 7.12
N TYR A 340 -0.76 12.60 7.20
CA TYR A 340 -1.56 12.70 8.43
C TYR A 340 -2.08 11.35 8.90
N ASP A 341 -2.66 10.58 8.01
CA ASP A 341 -3.23 9.26 8.29
C ASP A 341 -2.16 8.28 8.83
N LEU A 342 -0.94 8.34 8.29
CA LEU A 342 0.16 7.48 8.71
C LEU A 342 0.90 7.95 9.96
N THR A 343 0.90 9.27 10.27
CA THR A 343 1.74 9.83 11.33
C THR A 343 0.97 10.44 12.49
N GLY A 344 -0.30 10.79 12.29
CA GLY A 344 -1.11 11.53 13.26
C GLY A 344 -0.58 12.95 13.56
N SER A 345 0.27 13.52 12.70
CA SER A 345 0.93 14.82 12.95
C SER A 345 -0.08 15.98 12.98
N GLU A 346 -0.21 16.63 14.12
CA GLU A 346 -1.08 17.82 14.27
C GLU A 346 -0.68 18.97 13.34
N GLU A 347 0.61 19.12 13.02
CA GLU A 347 1.10 20.12 12.09
C GLU A 347 0.56 19.87 10.68
N ILE A 348 0.63 18.62 10.23
CA ILE A 348 0.06 18.22 8.94
C ILE A 348 -1.46 18.44 8.92
N GLY A 349 -2.16 18.12 10.01
CA GLY A 349 -3.59 18.39 10.14
C GLY A 349 -3.95 19.88 9.96
N LYS A 350 -3.14 20.79 10.50
CA LYS A 350 -3.30 22.25 10.30
C LYS A 350 -3.08 22.64 8.84
N MET A 351 -2.02 22.12 8.21
CA MET A 351 -1.73 22.37 6.79
C MET A 351 -2.88 21.90 5.90
N MET A 352 -3.46 20.73 6.17
CA MET A 352 -4.63 20.22 5.45
C MET A 352 -5.85 21.13 5.57
N ALA A 353 -6.13 21.64 6.77
CA ALA A 353 -7.25 22.55 6.99
C ALA A 353 -7.08 23.84 6.15
N GLU A 354 -5.89 24.43 6.12
CA GLU A 354 -5.57 25.62 5.30
C GLU A 354 -5.74 25.34 3.80
N GLN A 355 -5.29 24.19 3.29
CA GLN A 355 -5.46 23.83 1.88
C GLN A 355 -6.93 23.53 1.54
N GLY A 356 -7.68 22.94 2.45
CA GLY A 356 -9.13 22.73 2.27
C GLY A 356 -9.90 24.04 2.14
N GLU A 357 -9.55 25.07 2.89
CA GLU A 357 -10.13 26.41 2.74
C GLU A 357 -9.76 27.08 1.41
N ARG A 358 -8.50 26.96 0.98
CA ARG A 358 -8.03 27.46 -0.33
C ARG A 358 -8.75 26.80 -1.50
N ALA A 359 -8.93 25.47 -1.44
CA ALA A 359 -9.64 24.71 -2.48
C ALA A 359 -11.11 25.13 -2.59
N LYS A 360 -11.80 25.40 -1.45
CA LYS A 360 -13.17 25.91 -1.43
C LYS A 360 -13.25 27.32 -2.05
N ALA A 361 -12.33 28.20 -1.67
CA ALA A 361 -12.30 29.56 -2.20
C ALA A 361 -12.07 29.60 -3.71
N ALA A 362 -11.23 28.71 -4.25
CA ALA A 362 -11.01 28.58 -5.69
C ALA A 362 -12.29 28.14 -6.43
N LYS A 363 -13.00 27.11 -5.92
CA LYS A 363 -14.28 26.64 -6.49
C LYS A 363 -15.37 27.73 -6.47
N ASP A 364 -15.44 28.51 -5.40
CA ASP A 364 -16.41 29.62 -5.28
C ASP A 364 -16.09 30.79 -6.23
N PHE A 365 -14.82 30.95 -6.59
CA PHE A 365 -14.38 31.94 -7.57
C PHE A 365 -14.77 31.54 -9.00
N ASP A 366 -14.49 30.28 -9.37
CA ASP A 366 -14.83 29.73 -10.70
C ASP A 366 -16.35 29.65 -10.94
N ALA A 367 -17.14 29.43 -9.88
CA ALA A 367 -18.60 29.39 -9.97
C ALA A 367 -19.25 30.79 -10.13
N LYS A 368 -18.49 31.88 -9.93
CA LYS A 368 -18.97 33.27 -10.04
C LYS A 368 -18.49 34.02 -11.28
N GLY A 369 -17.60 33.40 -12.07
CA GLY A 369 -17.09 33.92 -13.37
C GLY A 369 -17.82 33.26 -14.53
#